data_93de2944c20e62591105fe4777e668c3
#
_entry.id   93de2944c20e62591105fe4777e668c3
#
_cell.length_a   1.000
_cell.length_b   1.000
_cell.length_c   1.000
_cell.angle_alpha   90.00
_cell.angle_beta   90.00
_cell.angle_gamma   90.00
#
_symmetry.space_group_name_H-M   'P 1'
#
loop_
_entity.id
_entity.type
_entity.pdbx_description
1 polymer ?
#
loop_
_entity_poly.entity_id
_entity_poly.type
_entity_poly.pdbx_seq_one_letter_code
_entity_poly.pdbx_strand_id
1 'polypeptide(L)'
;NSYDTIANEYRDSKQLDFRKYIEEYTLEQLLGDATALNILDLACGEGIYTRKLKKRGAATILGVDLSTRMIELAQETEAKAPLGCDYLVQDALTMSLERQFDVVVGMYLLNYAQSADDLQQFCQVVYEHLPPSGRFVGFNDNPHNELQHYPNYRKYGFVKESTSQRNEGDFVRYRMFNLDGTEFSFNNFYFHPLTYERAFAKAGFRDFQWQGPFLDPSQASSDYWYEFMTHPPLIGFSAVK
;
A
#
# COMPACT_ATOMS: atom_id res chain seq x y z
N ASN A 1 -11.47 8.59 12.26
CA ASN A 1 -10.78 8.10 11.06
C ASN A 1 -11.81 7.83 9.97
N SER A 2 -11.59 8.31 8.73
CA SER A 2 -12.55 8.11 7.62
C SER A 2 -12.76 6.63 7.28
N TYR A 3 -11.78 5.79 7.55
CA TYR A 3 -11.86 4.35 7.29
C TYR A 3 -12.72 3.56 8.28
N ASP A 4 -12.95 4.08 9.48
CA ASP A 4 -13.84 3.42 10.45
C ASP A 4 -15.29 3.39 9.94
N THR A 5 -15.69 4.36 9.12
CA THR A 5 -17.05 4.45 8.56
C THR A 5 -17.27 3.65 7.29
N ILE A 6 -16.20 3.28 6.57
CA ILE A 6 -16.26 2.52 5.31
C ILE A 6 -15.55 1.16 5.40
N ALA A 7 -15.27 0.69 6.63
CA ALA A 7 -14.44 -0.50 6.85
C ALA A 7 -14.98 -1.76 6.16
N ASN A 8 -16.30 -1.96 6.14
CA ASN A 8 -16.92 -3.11 5.50
C ASN A 8 -16.82 -3.03 3.97
N GLU A 9 -17.22 -1.89 3.39
CA GLU A 9 -17.15 -1.65 1.94
C GLU A 9 -15.70 -1.69 1.44
N TYR A 10 -14.76 -1.15 2.22
CA TYR A 10 -13.34 -1.22 1.92
C TYR A 10 -12.82 -2.67 1.94
N ARG A 11 -13.23 -3.47 2.94
CA ARG A 11 -12.92 -4.90 3.00
C ARG A 11 -13.43 -5.64 1.77
N ASP A 12 -14.68 -5.39 1.35
CA ASP A 12 -15.28 -6.05 0.20
C ASP A 12 -14.56 -5.69 -1.11
N SER A 13 -14.00 -4.48 -1.21
CA SER A 13 -13.14 -4.09 -2.34
C SER A 13 -11.86 -4.93 -2.50
N LYS A 14 -11.45 -5.65 -1.44
CA LYS A 14 -10.30 -6.56 -1.49
C LYS A 14 -10.57 -7.82 -2.34
N GLN A 15 -11.81 -8.07 -2.74
CA GLN A 15 -12.20 -9.16 -3.64
C GLN A 15 -12.06 -8.79 -5.13
N LEU A 16 -11.78 -7.53 -5.46
CA LEU A 16 -11.58 -7.09 -6.85
C LEU A 16 -10.34 -7.76 -7.46
N ASP A 17 -10.46 -8.22 -8.70
CA ASP A 17 -9.45 -9.03 -9.37
C ASP A 17 -8.06 -8.37 -9.45
N PHE A 18 -7.99 -7.04 -9.62
CA PHE A 18 -6.69 -6.35 -9.66
C PHE A 18 -5.90 -6.48 -8.35
N ARG A 19 -6.60 -6.67 -7.21
CA ARG A 19 -5.96 -6.90 -5.91
C ARG A 19 -5.13 -8.18 -5.92
N LYS A 20 -5.66 -9.22 -6.55
CA LYS A 20 -4.99 -10.53 -6.63
C LYS A 20 -3.93 -10.54 -7.73
N TYR A 21 -4.32 -10.15 -8.95
CA TYR A 21 -3.50 -10.39 -10.13
C TYR A 21 -2.45 -9.30 -10.40
N ILE A 22 -2.59 -8.14 -9.78
CA ILE A 22 -1.65 -7.03 -9.95
C ILE A 22 -1.06 -6.59 -8.62
N GLU A 23 -1.88 -6.19 -7.64
CA GLU A 23 -1.41 -5.63 -6.38
C GLU A 23 -0.59 -6.66 -5.56
N GLU A 24 -1.17 -7.82 -5.29
CA GLU A 24 -0.50 -8.90 -4.56
C GLU A 24 0.72 -9.41 -5.32
N TYR A 25 0.57 -9.67 -6.61
CA TYR A 25 1.67 -10.14 -7.43
C TYR A 25 2.82 -9.12 -7.50
N THR A 26 2.51 -7.82 -7.59
CA THR A 26 3.53 -6.77 -7.53
C THR A 26 4.27 -6.79 -6.19
N LEU A 27 3.55 -6.88 -5.07
CA LEU A 27 4.19 -6.99 -3.75
C LEU A 27 5.12 -8.21 -3.69
N GLU A 28 4.70 -9.34 -4.21
CA GLU A 28 5.51 -10.55 -4.26
C GLU A 28 6.81 -10.38 -5.05
N GLN A 29 6.74 -9.71 -6.21
CA GLN A 29 7.92 -9.44 -7.03
C GLN A 29 8.88 -8.46 -6.34
N LEU A 30 8.36 -7.43 -5.66
CA LEU A 30 9.17 -6.44 -4.93
C LEU A 30 9.82 -7.02 -3.68
N LEU A 31 9.09 -7.85 -2.95
CA LEU A 31 9.57 -8.45 -1.71
C LEU A 31 10.55 -9.59 -1.98
N GLY A 32 10.27 -10.44 -2.98
CA GLY A 32 10.97 -11.68 -3.23
C GLY A 32 10.69 -12.74 -2.16
N ASP A 33 11.71 -13.46 -1.72
CA ASP A 33 11.58 -14.49 -0.68
C ASP A 33 11.38 -13.84 0.69
N ALA A 34 10.25 -14.13 1.33
CA ALA A 34 9.91 -13.66 2.68
C ALA A 34 10.44 -14.58 3.79
N THR A 35 11.02 -15.73 3.43
CA THR A 35 11.45 -16.76 4.39
C THR A 35 12.46 -16.19 5.39
N ALA A 36 12.16 -16.42 6.66
CA ALA A 36 12.97 -16.01 7.81
C ALA A 36 13.11 -14.48 8.02
N LEU A 37 12.43 -13.64 7.25
CA LEU A 37 12.45 -12.19 7.44
C LEU A 37 11.59 -11.75 8.63
N ASN A 38 12.06 -10.72 9.32
CA ASN A 38 11.26 -9.95 10.28
C ASN A 38 10.64 -8.78 9.51
N ILE A 39 9.30 -8.75 9.45
CA ILE A 39 8.56 -7.80 8.61
C ILE A 39 7.71 -6.87 9.47
N LEU A 40 7.71 -5.58 9.12
CA LEU A 40 6.77 -4.58 9.61
C LEU A 40 5.82 -4.21 8.47
N ASP A 41 4.52 -4.40 8.69
CA ASP A 41 3.45 -4.05 7.73
C ASP A 41 2.73 -2.79 8.23
N LEU A 42 3.03 -1.64 7.63
CA LEU A 42 2.49 -0.33 8.01
C LEU A 42 1.23 0.03 7.21
N ALA A 43 0.23 0.56 7.91
CA ALA A 43 -1.13 0.75 7.42
C ALA A 43 -1.74 -0.60 7.01
N CYS A 44 -1.57 -1.61 7.88
CA CYS A 44 -1.92 -3.01 7.58
C CYS A 44 -3.42 -3.26 7.43
N GLY A 45 -4.28 -2.31 7.83
CA GLY A 45 -5.73 -2.49 7.87
C GLY A 45 -6.12 -3.71 8.71
N GLU A 46 -7.02 -4.54 8.21
CA GLU A 46 -7.44 -5.78 8.85
C GLU A 46 -6.43 -6.95 8.69
N GLY A 47 -5.18 -6.68 8.29
CA GLY A 47 -4.08 -7.63 8.30
C GLY A 47 -4.07 -8.63 7.13
N ILE A 48 -4.70 -8.31 6.00
CA ILE A 48 -4.74 -9.23 4.84
C ILE A 48 -3.32 -9.55 4.35
N TYR A 49 -2.50 -8.53 4.08
CA TYR A 49 -1.11 -8.72 3.64
C TYR A 49 -0.22 -9.23 4.76
N THR A 50 -0.41 -8.76 5.99
CA THR A 50 0.27 -9.30 7.18
C THR A 50 0.17 -10.82 7.22
N ARG A 51 -1.04 -11.37 7.11
CA ARG A 51 -1.28 -12.81 7.13
C ARG A 51 -0.75 -13.54 5.90
N LYS A 52 -0.85 -12.94 4.72
CA LYS A 52 -0.28 -13.51 3.48
C LYS A 52 1.25 -13.64 3.58
N LEU A 53 1.92 -12.60 4.05
CA LEU A 53 3.37 -12.59 4.24
C LEU A 53 3.82 -13.60 5.31
N LYS A 54 3.06 -13.76 6.39
CA LYS A 54 3.33 -14.80 7.39
C LYS A 54 3.24 -16.20 6.80
N LYS A 55 2.23 -16.49 5.98
CA LYS A 55 2.09 -17.77 5.26
C LYS A 55 3.23 -18.03 4.27
N ARG A 56 3.88 -16.99 3.75
CA ARG A 56 5.04 -17.08 2.85
C ARG A 56 6.37 -17.28 3.60
N GLY A 57 6.34 -17.50 4.91
CA GLY A 57 7.51 -17.91 5.69
C GLY A 57 8.19 -16.81 6.49
N ALA A 58 7.59 -15.61 6.62
CA ALA A 58 8.13 -14.57 7.49
C ALA A 58 8.34 -15.11 8.91
N ALA A 59 9.53 -14.91 9.47
CA ALA A 59 9.87 -15.37 10.83
C ALA A 59 8.98 -14.66 11.85
N THR A 60 8.95 -13.33 11.81
CA THR A 60 8.01 -12.52 12.60
C THR A 60 7.35 -11.49 11.70
N ILE A 61 6.14 -11.10 12.04
CA ILE A 61 5.46 -10.00 11.36
C ILE A 61 4.63 -9.22 12.36
N LEU A 62 4.75 -7.89 12.30
CA LEU A 62 3.96 -6.93 13.06
C LEU A 62 3.15 -6.08 12.07
N GLY A 63 1.82 -6.13 12.18
CA GLY A 63 0.92 -5.20 11.49
C GLY A 63 0.65 -3.98 12.37
N VAL A 64 0.77 -2.80 11.80
CA VAL A 64 0.47 -1.52 12.48
C VAL A 64 -0.54 -0.73 11.65
N ASP A 65 -1.59 -0.25 12.30
CA ASP A 65 -2.57 0.64 11.70
C ASP A 65 -3.04 1.68 12.70
N LEU A 66 -3.44 2.85 12.20
CA LEU A 66 -4.00 3.92 13.02
C LEU A 66 -5.41 3.62 13.51
N SER A 67 -6.18 2.82 12.75
CA SER A 67 -7.56 2.48 13.04
C SER A 67 -7.65 1.35 14.07
N THR A 68 -8.17 1.67 15.25
CA THR A 68 -8.49 0.67 16.28
C THR A 68 -9.42 -0.41 15.72
N ARG A 69 -10.43 -0.01 14.93
CA ARG A 69 -11.38 -0.97 14.36
C ARG A 69 -10.74 -1.96 13.39
N MET A 70 -9.81 -1.50 12.55
CA MET A 70 -9.06 -2.38 11.63
C MET A 70 -8.19 -3.38 12.40
N ILE A 71 -7.50 -2.93 13.45
CA ILE A 71 -6.68 -3.82 14.28
C ILE A 71 -7.54 -4.85 15.05
N GLU A 72 -8.71 -4.45 15.56
CA GLU A 72 -9.66 -5.40 16.15
C GLU A 72 -10.06 -6.51 15.15
N LEU A 73 -10.40 -6.16 13.92
CA LEU A 73 -10.73 -7.13 12.87
C LEU A 73 -9.56 -8.07 12.53
N ALA A 74 -8.34 -7.51 12.49
CA ALA A 74 -7.13 -8.31 12.29
C ALA A 74 -6.91 -9.30 13.43
N GLN A 75 -7.04 -8.85 14.69
CA GLN A 75 -6.92 -9.68 15.87
C GLN A 75 -8.02 -10.75 15.98
N GLU A 76 -9.27 -10.39 15.65
CA GLU A 76 -10.38 -11.36 15.58
C GLU A 76 -10.09 -12.48 14.56
N THR A 77 -9.53 -12.11 13.39
CA THR A 77 -9.15 -13.07 12.36
C THR A 77 -7.98 -13.95 12.81
N GLU A 78 -6.99 -13.37 13.47
CA GLU A 78 -5.85 -14.10 14.01
C GLU A 78 -6.29 -15.07 15.13
N ALA A 79 -7.20 -14.66 16.01
CA ALA A 79 -7.74 -15.52 17.06
C ALA A 79 -8.52 -16.73 16.50
N LYS A 80 -9.24 -16.55 15.37
CA LYS A 80 -10.00 -17.64 14.72
C LYS A 80 -9.11 -18.62 13.94
N ALA A 81 -8.01 -18.13 13.38
CA ALA A 81 -7.08 -18.92 12.57
C ALA A 81 -5.64 -18.45 12.83
N PRO A 82 -5.02 -18.84 13.95
CA PRO A 82 -3.69 -18.34 14.35
C PRO A 82 -2.60 -18.67 13.34
N LEU A 83 -1.81 -17.66 12.99
CA LEU A 83 -0.58 -17.79 12.18
C LEU A 83 0.65 -17.28 12.94
N GLY A 84 0.47 -16.58 14.06
CA GLY A 84 1.53 -15.90 14.79
C GLY A 84 1.84 -14.50 14.21
N CYS A 85 0.79 -13.78 13.82
CA CYS A 85 0.87 -12.37 13.48
C CYS A 85 0.61 -11.51 14.70
N ASP A 86 1.42 -10.49 14.93
CA ASP A 86 1.20 -9.46 15.95
C ASP A 86 0.56 -8.21 15.32
N TYR A 87 -0.25 -7.49 16.10
CA TYR A 87 -0.95 -6.28 15.66
C TYR A 87 -0.91 -5.19 16.71
N LEU A 88 -0.71 -3.94 16.28
CA LEU A 88 -0.60 -2.78 17.15
C LEU A 88 -1.34 -1.57 16.57
N VAL A 89 -2.13 -0.88 17.40
CA VAL A 89 -2.72 0.43 17.04
C VAL A 89 -1.67 1.49 17.28
N GLN A 90 -1.15 2.09 16.21
CA GLN A 90 -0.22 3.24 16.30
C GLN A 90 -0.29 4.10 15.03
N ASP A 91 0.08 5.37 15.19
CA ASP A 91 0.24 6.29 14.07
C ASP A 91 1.62 6.11 13.44
N ALA A 92 1.66 5.75 12.16
CA ALA A 92 2.89 5.57 11.41
C ALA A 92 3.72 6.86 11.23
N LEU A 93 3.13 8.05 11.48
CA LEU A 93 3.88 9.31 11.48
C LEU A 93 4.72 9.53 12.75
N THR A 94 4.33 8.91 13.86
CA THR A 94 4.92 9.21 15.17
C THR A 94 5.41 7.98 15.93
N MET A 95 5.18 6.80 15.37
CA MET A 95 5.56 5.55 16.01
C MET A 95 7.07 5.45 16.26
N SER A 96 7.42 4.82 17.38
CA SER A 96 8.79 4.44 17.70
C SER A 96 8.75 3.07 18.39
N LEU A 97 9.42 2.08 17.79
CA LEU A 97 9.55 0.72 18.32
C LEU A 97 11.03 0.46 18.63
N GLU A 98 11.30 -0.18 19.77
CA GLU A 98 12.66 -0.57 20.17
C GLU A 98 13.15 -1.84 19.44
N ARG A 99 12.82 -1.94 18.16
CA ARG A 99 13.26 -3.07 17.29
C ARG A 99 13.35 -2.64 15.84
N GLN A 100 14.17 -3.35 15.09
CA GLN A 100 14.32 -3.18 13.66
C GLN A 100 13.73 -4.38 12.91
N PHE A 101 13.41 -4.17 11.63
CA PHE A 101 12.82 -5.16 10.74
C PHE A 101 13.64 -5.25 9.46
N ASP A 102 13.78 -6.45 8.90
CA ASP A 102 14.53 -6.65 7.65
C ASP A 102 13.85 -5.95 6.47
N VAL A 103 12.51 -5.92 6.51
CA VAL A 103 11.68 -5.25 5.50
C VAL A 103 10.52 -4.52 6.18
N VAL A 104 10.26 -3.31 5.73
CA VAL A 104 9.00 -2.60 5.97
C VAL A 104 8.17 -2.69 4.69
N VAL A 105 6.91 -3.08 4.83
CA VAL A 105 5.90 -3.11 3.77
C VAL A 105 4.92 -1.96 4.00
N GLY A 106 4.60 -1.20 2.96
CA GLY A 106 3.64 -0.11 3.03
C GLY A 106 2.67 -0.16 1.84
N MET A 107 1.61 -0.97 1.98
CA MET A 107 0.57 -1.03 0.95
C MET A 107 -0.35 0.17 1.11
N TYR A 108 -0.18 1.15 0.22
CA TYR A 108 -0.88 2.45 0.23
C TYR A 108 -0.53 3.39 1.39
N LEU A 109 0.49 3.10 2.20
CA LEU A 109 0.90 3.96 3.31
C LEU A 109 1.14 5.41 2.87
N LEU A 110 1.89 5.61 1.79
CA LEU A 110 2.29 6.95 1.35
C LEU A 110 1.11 7.78 0.80
N ASN A 111 0.00 7.14 0.45
CA ASN A 111 -1.23 7.83 0.03
C ASN A 111 -1.90 8.62 1.17
N TYR A 112 -1.55 8.30 2.43
CA TYR A 112 -2.11 9.00 3.60
C TYR A 112 -1.40 10.31 3.91
N ALA A 113 -0.24 10.59 3.31
CA ALA A 113 0.43 11.87 3.45
C ALA A 113 -0.48 12.99 2.90
N GLN A 114 -0.74 14.01 3.72
CA GLN A 114 -1.53 15.19 3.36
C GLN A 114 -0.64 16.38 2.98
N SER A 115 0.66 16.25 3.28
CA SER A 115 1.68 17.25 2.97
C SER A 115 3.00 16.57 2.59
N ALA A 116 3.90 17.32 1.96
CA ALA A 116 5.26 16.84 1.69
C ALA A 116 6.03 16.53 2.99
N ASP A 117 5.70 17.22 4.09
CA ASP A 117 6.28 16.98 5.41
C ASP A 117 5.80 15.64 5.98
N ASP A 118 4.51 15.28 5.83
CA ASP A 118 4.01 13.95 6.23
C ASP A 118 4.70 12.85 5.42
N LEU A 119 4.85 13.05 4.11
CA LEU A 119 5.55 12.09 3.25
C LEU A 119 7.00 11.88 3.71
N GLN A 120 7.68 12.99 4.01
CA GLN A 120 9.02 12.96 4.58
C GLN A 120 9.06 12.22 5.92
N GLN A 121 8.08 12.46 6.78
CA GLN A 121 8.00 11.86 8.10
C GLN A 121 7.74 10.35 8.02
N PHE A 122 6.87 9.88 7.12
CA PHE A 122 6.71 8.44 6.86
C PHE A 122 8.05 7.80 6.45
N CYS A 123 8.77 8.41 5.51
CA CYS A 123 10.07 7.91 5.10
C CYS A 123 11.07 7.86 6.25
N GLN A 124 11.09 8.89 7.10
CA GLN A 124 12.00 8.98 8.26
C GLN A 124 11.70 7.87 9.28
N VAL A 125 10.42 7.71 9.65
CA VAL A 125 9.99 6.66 10.60
C VAL A 125 10.35 5.27 10.06
N VAL A 126 10.07 5.00 8.78
CA VAL A 126 10.43 3.71 8.17
C VAL A 126 11.93 3.50 8.21
N TYR A 127 12.72 4.52 7.85
CA TYR A 127 14.18 4.44 7.85
C TYR A 127 14.76 4.09 9.24
N GLU A 128 14.20 4.65 10.30
CA GLU A 128 14.62 4.39 11.69
C GLU A 128 14.36 2.95 12.12
N HIS A 129 13.33 2.29 11.58
CA HIS A 129 12.97 0.91 11.90
C HIS A 129 13.66 -0.15 11.02
N LEU A 130 14.55 0.25 10.11
CA LEU A 130 15.32 -0.64 9.25
C LEU A 130 16.78 -0.73 9.72
N PRO A 131 17.41 -1.91 9.70
CA PRO A 131 18.86 -2.05 9.82
C PRO A 131 19.55 -1.57 8.53
N PRO A 132 20.90 -1.41 8.51
CA PRO A 132 21.64 -1.24 7.27
C PRO A 132 21.31 -2.36 6.27
N SER A 133 21.05 -1.98 5.01
CA SER A 133 20.57 -2.86 3.93
C SER A 133 19.11 -3.37 4.11
N GLY A 134 18.40 -2.92 5.12
CA GLY A 134 16.97 -3.14 5.24
C GLY A 134 16.20 -2.44 4.10
N ARG A 135 15.04 -2.99 3.73
CA ARG A 135 14.28 -2.52 2.56
C ARG A 135 12.93 -1.97 2.94
N PHE A 136 12.51 -0.94 2.24
CA PHE A 136 11.14 -0.47 2.22
C PHE A 136 10.52 -0.78 0.87
N VAL A 137 9.46 -1.58 0.85
CA VAL A 137 8.70 -1.91 -0.36
C VAL A 137 7.24 -1.58 -0.17
N GLY A 138 6.56 -1.20 -1.23
CA GLY A 138 5.16 -0.88 -1.15
C GLY A 138 4.48 -0.71 -2.49
N PHE A 139 3.20 -0.35 -2.43
CA PHE A 139 2.33 -0.13 -3.57
C PHE A 139 1.49 1.10 -3.32
N ASN A 140 1.33 1.97 -4.33
CA ASN A 140 0.80 3.30 -4.12
C ASN A 140 0.01 3.79 -5.33
N ASP A 141 -0.74 4.88 -5.17
CA ASP A 141 -1.24 5.64 -6.32
C ASP A 141 -0.06 6.02 -7.23
N ASN A 142 -0.24 5.87 -8.54
CA ASN A 142 0.83 6.19 -9.48
C ASN A 142 0.86 7.69 -9.80
N PRO A 143 1.86 8.44 -9.33
CA PRO A 143 1.94 9.87 -9.60
C PRO A 143 2.24 10.20 -11.07
N HIS A 144 2.67 9.23 -11.87
CA HIS A 144 2.87 9.38 -13.32
C HIS A 144 1.60 9.13 -14.12
N ASN A 145 0.52 8.59 -13.50
CA ASN A 145 -0.73 8.31 -14.19
C ASN A 145 -1.44 9.62 -14.57
N GLU A 146 -1.68 9.85 -15.84
CA GLU A 146 -2.26 11.10 -16.34
C GLU A 146 -3.77 11.17 -16.10
N LEU A 147 -4.29 12.39 -15.88
CA LEU A 147 -5.71 12.66 -15.56
C LEU A 147 -6.68 12.12 -16.61
N GLN A 148 -6.30 12.11 -17.88
CA GLN A 148 -7.14 11.61 -18.97
C GLN A 148 -7.49 10.12 -18.83
N HIS A 149 -6.67 9.34 -18.11
CA HIS A 149 -6.91 7.90 -17.88
C HIS A 149 -7.74 7.62 -16.63
N TYR A 150 -7.96 8.59 -15.75
CA TYR A 150 -8.65 8.41 -14.47
C TYR A 150 -10.03 7.76 -14.57
N PRO A 151 -10.88 8.04 -15.59
CA PRO A 151 -12.17 7.39 -15.76
C PRO A 151 -12.11 5.95 -16.29
N ASN A 152 -10.97 5.52 -16.84
CA ASN A 152 -10.85 4.30 -17.65
C ASN A 152 -10.82 3.01 -16.84
N TYR A 153 -10.75 3.09 -15.51
CA TYR A 153 -10.55 1.92 -14.64
C TYR A 153 -11.85 1.30 -14.10
N ARG A 154 -13.03 1.77 -14.56
CA ARG A 154 -14.31 1.30 -14.06
C ARG A 154 -14.49 -0.23 -14.16
N LYS A 155 -14.01 -0.85 -15.24
CA LYS A 155 -14.09 -2.31 -15.41
C LYS A 155 -13.26 -3.10 -14.39
N TYR A 156 -12.30 -2.44 -13.72
CA TYR A 156 -11.50 -3.03 -12.64
C TYR A 156 -12.07 -2.75 -11.24
N GLY A 157 -13.24 -2.09 -11.18
CA GLY A 157 -13.95 -1.82 -9.93
C GLY A 157 -13.64 -0.46 -9.30
N PHE A 158 -13.05 0.50 -10.02
CA PHE A 158 -12.87 1.86 -9.53
C PHE A 158 -12.72 2.89 -10.66
N VAL A 159 -12.87 4.16 -10.31
CA VAL A 159 -12.43 5.31 -11.11
C VAL A 159 -11.71 6.29 -10.20
N LYS A 160 -10.90 7.16 -10.79
CA LYS A 160 -10.20 8.23 -10.09
C LYS A 160 -10.76 9.59 -10.53
N GLU A 161 -10.71 10.56 -9.64
CA GLU A 161 -11.09 11.95 -9.89
C GLU A 161 -10.09 12.88 -9.20
N SER A 162 -9.78 14.03 -9.79
CA SER A 162 -8.93 15.05 -9.19
C SER A 162 -9.25 16.43 -9.76
N THR A 163 -8.55 17.48 -9.30
CA THR A 163 -8.59 18.81 -9.91
C THR A 163 -7.98 18.78 -11.30
N SER A 164 -8.34 19.74 -12.16
CA SER A 164 -7.85 19.80 -13.54
C SER A 164 -6.35 20.07 -13.66
N GLN A 165 -5.71 20.62 -12.63
CA GLN A 165 -4.29 20.95 -12.62
C GLN A 165 -3.44 19.95 -11.86
N ARG A 166 -4.03 19.24 -10.90
CA ARG A 166 -3.35 18.27 -10.03
C ARG A 166 -2.05 18.83 -9.43
N ASN A 167 -2.22 19.87 -8.61
CA ASN A 167 -1.10 20.47 -7.86
C ASN A 167 -0.73 19.59 -6.65
N GLU A 168 0.46 19.83 -6.10
CA GLU A 168 0.92 19.22 -4.84
C GLU A 168 -0.14 19.36 -3.73
N GLY A 169 -0.52 18.25 -3.13
CA GLY A 169 -1.54 18.20 -2.08
C GLY A 169 -2.99 18.19 -2.56
N ASP A 170 -3.24 18.29 -3.86
CA ASP A 170 -4.60 18.12 -4.39
C ASP A 170 -5.09 16.70 -4.13
N PHE A 171 -6.40 16.56 -3.89
CA PHE A 171 -6.98 15.23 -3.69
C PHE A 171 -6.96 14.39 -4.97
N VAL A 172 -6.79 13.10 -4.79
CA VAL A 172 -7.12 12.06 -5.78
C VAL A 172 -8.20 11.20 -5.15
N ARG A 173 -9.44 11.41 -5.58
CA ARG A 173 -10.60 10.65 -5.10
C ARG A 173 -10.71 9.35 -5.84
N TYR A 174 -10.76 8.25 -5.11
CA TYR A 174 -11.16 6.96 -5.60
C TYR A 174 -12.64 6.75 -5.35
N ARG A 175 -13.40 6.40 -6.41
CA ARG A 175 -14.74 5.84 -6.30
C ARG A 175 -14.65 4.37 -6.61
N MET A 176 -14.96 3.56 -5.61
CA MET A 176 -14.90 2.09 -5.69
C MET A 176 -16.27 1.53 -5.97
N PHE A 177 -16.31 0.45 -6.74
CA PHE A 177 -17.52 -0.28 -7.13
C PHE A 177 -17.32 -1.75 -6.74
N ASN A 178 -17.94 -2.16 -5.67
CA ASN A 178 -17.84 -3.53 -5.18
C ASN A 178 -18.65 -4.51 -6.02
N LEU A 179 -18.30 -5.80 -5.94
CA LEU A 179 -18.98 -6.86 -6.70
C LEU A 179 -20.45 -7.05 -6.30
N ASP A 180 -20.82 -6.68 -5.08
CA ASP A 180 -22.21 -6.67 -4.57
C ASP A 180 -23.03 -5.44 -5.00
N GLY A 181 -22.41 -4.51 -5.72
CA GLY A 181 -23.03 -3.27 -6.20
C GLY A 181 -22.96 -2.10 -5.22
N THR A 182 -22.33 -2.27 -4.05
CA THR A 182 -22.08 -1.13 -3.15
C THR A 182 -20.99 -0.22 -3.70
N GLU A 183 -21.14 1.09 -3.45
CA GLU A 183 -20.17 2.11 -3.86
C GLU A 183 -19.69 2.87 -2.62
N PHE A 184 -18.40 3.22 -2.61
CA PHE A 184 -17.83 4.10 -1.61
C PHE A 184 -16.71 4.94 -2.20
N SER A 185 -16.29 6.00 -1.49
CA SER A 185 -15.21 6.86 -1.95
C SER A 185 -14.26 7.21 -0.80
N PHE A 186 -13.01 7.41 -1.15
CA PHE A 186 -12.00 7.95 -0.25
C PHE A 186 -11.03 8.84 -1.04
N ASN A 187 -10.32 9.71 -0.34
CA ASN A 187 -9.34 10.60 -0.93
C ASN A 187 -7.93 10.18 -0.55
N ASN A 188 -7.07 10.13 -1.55
CA ASN A 188 -5.62 10.20 -1.44
C ASN A 188 -5.17 11.61 -1.82
N PHE A 189 -3.87 11.90 -1.72
CA PHE A 189 -3.31 13.20 -2.07
C PHE A 189 -2.22 13.01 -3.12
N TYR A 190 -2.20 13.93 -4.10
CA TYR A 190 -1.21 13.91 -5.14
C TYR A 190 0.06 14.63 -4.69
N PHE A 191 1.19 13.99 -4.95
CA PHE A 191 2.50 14.62 -4.91
C PHE A 191 3.24 14.32 -6.21
N HIS A 192 4.02 15.29 -6.67
CA HIS A 192 4.85 15.11 -7.85
C HIS A 192 5.90 14.00 -7.60
N PRO A 193 6.26 13.18 -8.61
CA PRO A 193 7.27 12.11 -8.45
C PRO A 193 8.55 12.56 -7.74
N LEU A 194 9.07 13.76 -8.07
CA LEU A 194 10.26 14.33 -7.42
C LEU A 194 10.08 14.60 -5.92
N THR A 195 8.85 14.81 -5.45
CA THR A 195 8.58 15.00 -4.02
C THR A 195 8.78 13.71 -3.25
N TYR A 196 8.36 12.57 -3.82
CA TYR A 196 8.69 11.25 -3.28
C TYR A 196 10.20 11.00 -3.27
N GLU A 197 10.88 11.20 -4.40
CA GLU A 197 12.33 11.01 -4.51
C GLU A 197 13.10 11.82 -3.45
N ARG A 198 12.71 13.09 -3.25
CA ARG A 198 13.29 13.97 -2.23
C ARG A 198 13.01 13.47 -0.81
N ALA A 199 11.79 13.00 -0.53
CA ALA A 199 11.43 12.48 0.78
C ALA A 199 12.26 11.24 1.14
N PHE A 200 12.40 10.28 0.22
CA PHE A 200 13.24 9.10 0.42
C PHE A 200 14.72 9.47 0.58
N ALA A 201 15.26 10.32 -0.30
CA ALA A 201 16.66 10.76 -0.23
C ALA A 201 16.97 11.50 1.07
N LYS A 202 16.08 12.40 1.52
CA LYS A 202 16.24 13.17 2.76
C LYS A 202 16.17 12.29 4.00
N ALA A 203 15.40 11.21 4.00
CA ALA A 203 15.40 10.22 5.06
C ALA A 203 16.68 9.37 5.09
N GLY A 204 17.44 9.33 3.99
CA GLY A 204 18.69 8.60 3.88
C GLY A 204 18.61 7.31 3.05
N PHE A 205 17.46 7.02 2.44
CA PHE A 205 17.31 5.86 1.56
C PHE A 205 18.17 5.98 0.31
N ARG A 206 18.66 4.83 -0.13
CA ARG A 206 19.36 4.62 -1.41
C ARG A 206 18.46 3.85 -2.36
N ASP A 207 18.74 3.93 -3.64
CA ASP A 207 18.13 3.10 -4.67
C ASP A 207 16.59 3.12 -4.67
N PHE A 208 15.99 4.30 -4.33
CA PHE A 208 14.55 4.45 -4.47
C PHE A 208 14.16 4.30 -5.95
N GLN A 209 13.22 3.40 -6.22
CA GLN A 209 12.73 3.12 -7.56
C GLN A 209 11.22 2.88 -7.56
N TRP A 210 10.55 3.48 -8.55
CA TRP A 210 9.22 3.05 -8.95
C TRP A 210 9.34 1.76 -9.77
N GLN A 211 8.53 0.75 -9.47
CA GLN A 211 8.60 -0.56 -10.12
C GLN A 211 7.21 -1.14 -10.38
N GLY A 212 7.03 -1.76 -11.54
CA GLY A 212 5.77 -2.36 -11.93
C GLY A 212 4.73 -1.31 -12.35
N PRO A 213 3.42 -1.56 -12.14
CA PRO A 213 2.90 -2.79 -11.54
C PRO A 213 3.21 -4.02 -12.41
N PHE A 214 3.21 -5.20 -11.79
CA PHE A 214 3.41 -6.46 -12.48
C PHE A 214 2.10 -7.23 -12.56
N LEU A 215 1.83 -7.84 -13.70
CA LEU A 215 0.67 -8.69 -13.93
C LEU A 215 1.05 -10.15 -13.71
N ASP A 216 0.23 -10.87 -12.94
CA ASP A 216 0.38 -12.31 -12.76
C ASP A 216 0.43 -13.02 -14.12
N PRO A 217 1.45 -13.86 -14.39
CA PRO A 217 1.59 -14.57 -15.67
C PRO A 217 0.39 -15.41 -16.09
N SER A 218 -0.42 -15.87 -15.13
CA SER A 218 -1.68 -16.58 -15.43
C SER A 218 -2.69 -15.73 -16.21
N GLN A 219 -2.50 -14.41 -16.21
CA GLN A 219 -3.35 -13.43 -16.89
C GLN A 219 -2.72 -12.86 -18.18
N ALA A 220 -1.51 -13.28 -18.55
CA ALA A 220 -0.73 -12.71 -19.64
C ALA A 220 -1.41 -12.77 -21.03
N SER A 221 -2.31 -13.74 -21.26
CA SER A 221 -3.06 -13.89 -22.52
C SER A 221 -4.36 -13.08 -22.56
N SER A 222 -4.69 -12.32 -21.51
CA SER A 222 -5.94 -11.58 -21.40
C SER A 222 -5.77 -10.12 -21.77
N ASP A 223 -6.48 -9.66 -22.80
CA ASP A 223 -6.56 -8.23 -23.16
C ASP A 223 -7.35 -7.42 -22.12
N TYR A 224 -7.98 -8.07 -21.13
CA TYR A 224 -8.72 -7.41 -20.07
C TYR A 224 -7.85 -6.38 -19.33
N TRP A 225 -6.56 -6.69 -19.08
CA TRP A 225 -5.64 -5.87 -18.32
C TRP A 225 -4.91 -4.80 -19.13
N TYR A 226 -5.14 -4.72 -20.45
CA TYR A 226 -4.40 -3.83 -21.36
C TYR A 226 -4.37 -2.38 -20.85
N GLU A 227 -5.52 -1.78 -20.54
CA GLU A 227 -5.61 -0.39 -20.08
C GLU A 227 -4.88 -0.19 -18.73
N PHE A 228 -5.05 -1.12 -17.80
CA PHE A 228 -4.39 -1.05 -16.48
C PHE A 228 -2.87 -1.10 -16.60
N MET A 229 -2.36 -1.96 -17.48
CA MET A 229 -0.92 -2.17 -17.63
C MET A 229 -0.24 -1.13 -18.53
N THR A 230 -0.98 -0.56 -19.51
CA THR A 230 -0.46 0.48 -20.40
C THR A 230 -0.45 1.86 -19.75
N HIS A 231 -1.48 2.15 -18.95
CA HIS A 231 -1.65 3.41 -18.21
C HIS A 231 -1.87 3.12 -16.71
N PRO A 232 -0.87 2.58 -16.03
CA PRO A 232 -1.09 2.02 -14.69
C PRO A 232 -1.56 3.08 -13.69
N PRO A 233 -2.73 2.84 -13.04
CA PRO A 233 -3.26 3.76 -12.02
C PRO A 233 -2.51 3.67 -10.69
N LEU A 234 -1.88 2.55 -10.45
CA LEU A 234 -1.17 2.17 -9.24
C LEU A 234 0.23 1.69 -9.61
N ILE A 235 1.19 1.84 -8.71
CA ILE A 235 2.59 1.48 -8.95
C ILE A 235 3.26 0.97 -7.69
N GLY A 236 4.18 0.04 -7.84
CA GLY A 236 5.05 -0.41 -6.77
C GLY A 236 6.26 0.49 -6.59
N PHE A 237 6.91 0.38 -5.45
CA PHE A 237 8.19 1.02 -5.19
C PHE A 237 9.08 0.18 -4.27
N SER A 238 10.37 0.42 -4.34
CA SER A 238 11.36 -0.12 -3.41
C SER A 238 12.43 0.91 -3.08
N ALA A 239 13.00 0.81 -1.89
CA ALA A 239 14.15 1.59 -1.45
C ALA A 239 14.99 0.79 -0.45
N VAL A 240 16.27 1.12 -0.31
CA VAL A 240 17.24 0.45 0.57
C VAL A 240 17.83 1.46 1.55
N LYS A 241 17.94 1.06 2.83
CA LYS A 241 18.65 1.84 3.86
C LYS A 241 20.16 1.72 3.73
#